data_11f7a927ed4d57f5c7217b7f855d4706
#
_entry.id   11f7a927ed4d57f5c7217b7f855d4706
#
_cell.length_a   1.000
_cell.length_b   1.000
_cell.length_c   1.000
_cell.angle_alpha   90.00
_cell.angle_beta   90.00
_cell.angle_gamma   90.00
#
_symmetry.space_group_name_H-M   'P 1'
#
loop_
_entity.id
_entity.type
_entity.pdbx_description
1 polymer ?
#
loop_
_entity_poly.entity_id
_entity_poly.type
_entity_poly.pdbx_seq_one_letter_code
_entity_poly.pdbx_strand_id
1 'polypeptide(L)'
;MKKHLAFVAVVFSTLVGPVLAHAQLIEKTALTLDGAKKIAAVAEAKAKAEGARVVIAVVDEGGSLLLLERLDDTQVASVNVGIDKARTAAIYRRPSKVFEDQVKNGRVSALALHGAVALQGGVPVIFDGKVIGAIGVSGETPSQDEDIAMAGAAVAATFTK
;
A
#
# COMPACT_ATOMS: atom_id res chain seq x y z
N MET A 1 54.65 67.15 -18.25
CA MET A 1 53.25 66.84 -17.99
C MET A 1 53.09 65.35 -18.20
N LYS A 2 53.07 64.56 -17.10
CA LYS A 2 52.82 63.07 -17.10
C LYS A 2 51.37 62.81 -16.84
N LYS A 3 50.64 62.22 -17.80
CA LYS A 3 49.23 61.79 -17.65
C LYS A 3 49.20 60.40 -17.06
N HIS A 4 48.68 60.25 -15.84
CA HIS A 4 48.40 58.95 -15.23
C HIS A 4 47.05 58.44 -15.71
N LEU A 5 47.05 57.32 -16.42
CA LEU A 5 45.83 56.61 -16.83
C LEU A 5 45.47 55.65 -15.70
N ALA A 6 44.35 55.86 -15.04
CA ALA A 6 43.83 54.96 -14.02
C ALA A 6 43.00 53.86 -14.71
N PHE A 7 43.41 52.61 -14.50
CA PHE A 7 42.71 51.41 -15.00
C PHE A 7 41.72 50.98 -13.91
N VAL A 8 40.44 51.12 -14.19
CA VAL A 8 39.39 50.62 -13.31
C VAL A 8 39.10 49.19 -13.66
N ALA A 9 39.49 48.23 -12.83
CA ALA A 9 39.19 46.84 -12.98
C ALA A 9 37.76 46.58 -12.43
N VAL A 10 36.82 46.31 -13.30
CA VAL A 10 35.45 45.85 -12.92
C VAL A 10 35.52 44.33 -12.67
N VAL A 11 35.43 43.97 -11.38
CA VAL A 11 35.33 42.54 -11.00
C VAL A 11 33.86 42.12 -11.13
N PHE A 12 33.55 41.33 -12.13
CA PHE A 12 32.25 40.67 -12.28
C PHE A 12 32.21 39.45 -11.33
N SER A 13 31.58 39.64 -10.19
CA SER A 13 31.28 38.53 -9.27
C SER A 13 30.08 37.79 -9.80
N THR A 14 30.28 36.62 -10.41
CA THR A 14 29.23 35.72 -10.80
C THR A 14 28.72 34.99 -9.55
N LEU A 15 27.57 35.41 -9.03
CA LEU A 15 26.81 34.63 -8.02
C LEU A 15 26.34 33.33 -8.67
N VAL A 16 27.10 32.24 -8.52
CA VAL A 16 26.63 30.89 -8.80
C VAL A 16 25.81 30.49 -7.58
N GLY A 17 24.49 30.66 -7.68
CA GLY A 17 23.56 30.13 -6.68
C GLY A 17 23.67 28.59 -6.59
N PRO A 18 23.39 27.98 -5.42
CA PRO A 18 23.42 26.54 -5.30
C PRO A 18 22.40 25.92 -6.26
N VAL A 19 22.88 25.13 -7.22
CA VAL A 19 22.04 24.26 -8.03
C VAL A 19 21.52 23.20 -7.07
N LEU A 20 20.24 23.26 -6.72
CA LEU A 20 19.56 22.21 -5.96
C LEU A 20 19.59 20.93 -6.84
N ALA A 21 20.53 20.05 -6.56
CA ALA A 21 20.57 18.74 -7.18
C ALA A 21 19.31 17.98 -6.75
N HIS A 22 18.36 17.79 -7.67
CA HIS A 22 17.21 16.93 -7.44
C HIS A 22 17.71 15.48 -7.41
N ALA A 23 17.48 14.79 -6.31
CA ALA A 23 17.79 13.37 -6.19
C ALA A 23 17.00 12.59 -7.26
N GLN A 24 17.70 11.80 -8.07
CA GLN A 24 17.09 10.94 -9.09
C GLN A 24 16.61 9.59 -8.53
N LEU A 25 17.03 9.27 -7.31
CA LEU A 25 16.69 8.04 -6.61
C LEU A 25 16.00 8.37 -5.27
N ILE A 26 15.03 7.53 -4.89
CA ILE A 26 14.37 7.62 -3.58
C ILE A 26 14.58 6.32 -2.81
N GLU A 27 14.74 6.42 -1.49
CA GLU A 27 14.68 5.27 -0.60
C GLU A 27 13.23 4.83 -0.42
N LYS A 28 13.00 3.52 -0.43
CA LYS A 28 11.69 2.91 -0.33
C LYS A 28 11.64 1.92 0.83
N THR A 29 10.69 2.11 1.74
CA THR A 29 10.42 1.14 2.79
C THR A 29 9.57 0.02 2.20
N ALA A 30 10.02 -1.22 2.32
CA ALA A 30 9.32 -2.40 1.81
C ALA A 30 8.88 -3.30 2.97
N LEU A 31 7.72 -3.93 2.82
CA LEU A 31 7.21 -4.93 3.76
C LEU A 31 8.04 -6.22 3.62
N THR A 32 8.58 -6.71 4.74
CA THR A 32 9.30 -7.98 4.79
C THR A 32 8.32 -9.16 4.95
N LEU A 33 8.79 -10.38 4.66
CA LEU A 33 8.01 -11.59 4.94
C LEU A 33 7.68 -11.73 6.44
N ASP A 34 8.58 -11.33 7.33
CA ASP A 34 8.31 -11.37 8.78
C ASP A 34 7.22 -10.36 9.18
N GLY A 35 7.21 -9.17 8.56
CA GLY A 35 6.12 -8.22 8.71
C GLY A 35 4.79 -8.79 8.19
N ALA A 36 4.80 -9.43 7.02
CA ALA A 36 3.62 -10.08 6.45
C ALA A 36 3.07 -11.20 7.36
N LYS A 37 3.95 -12.01 7.96
CA LYS A 37 3.55 -13.05 8.94
C LYS A 37 2.89 -12.47 10.18
N LYS A 38 3.41 -11.35 10.71
CA LYS A 38 2.79 -10.67 11.87
C LYS A 38 1.39 -10.14 11.54
N ILE A 39 1.21 -9.57 10.35
CA ILE A 39 -0.08 -9.09 9.85
C ILE A 39 -1.06 -10.26 9.74
N ALA A 40 -0.66 -11.34 9.09
CA ALA A 40 -1.50 -12.52 8.89
C ALA A 40 -1.88 -13.18 10.22
N ALA A 41 -0.95 -13.31 11.16
CA ALA A 41 -1.22 -13.92 12.47
C ALA A 41 -2.31 -13.20 13.28
N VAL A 42 -2.34 -11.86 13.22
CA VAL A 42 -3.41 -11.09 13.91
C VAL A 42 -4.75 -11.24 13.19
N ALA A 43 -4.74 -11.21 11.85
CA ALA A 43 -5.94 -11.46 11.06
C ALA A 43 -6.49 -12.88 11.29
N GLU A 44 -5.61 -13.89 11.33
CA GLU A 44 -5.95 -15.28 11.62
C GLU A 44 -6.58 -15.42 13.02
N ALA A 45 -5.95 -14.81 14.03
CA ALA A 45 -6.46 -14.87 15.41
C ALA A 45 -7.88 -14.27 15.51
N LYS A 46 -8.11 -13.13 14.82
CA LYS A 46 -9.45 -12.52 14.75
C LYS A 46 -10.42 -13.42 14.00
N ALA A 47 -10.07 -13.96 12.86
CA ALA A 47 -10.91 -14.87 12.08
C ALA A 47 -11.33 -16.10 12.91
N LYS A 48 -10.38 -16.72 13.62
CA LYS A 48 -10.63 -17.87 14.50
C LYS A 48 -11.55 -17.52 15.65
N ALA A 49 -11.37 -16.36 16.28
CA ALA A 49 -12.22 -15.90 17.37
C ALA A 49 -13.69 -15.70 16.93
N GLU A 50 -13.90 -15.38 15.67
CA GLU A 50 -15.23 -15.18 15.07
C GLU A 50 -15.80 -16.45 14.37
N GLY A 51 -15.02 -17.54 14.35
CA GLY A 51 -15.38 -18.76 13.63
C GLY A 51 -15.43 -18.60 12.11
N ALA A 52 -14.73 -17.60 11.58
CA ALA A 52 -14.70 -17.28 10.17
C ALA A 52 -13.79 -18.23 9.37
N ARG A 53 -14.21 -18.58 8.16
CA ARG A 53 -13.48 -19.44 7.22
C ARG A 53 -13.02 -18.62 6.05
N VAL A 54 -11.80 -18.10 6.14
CA VAL A 54 -11.29 -17.10 5.22
C VAL A 54 -9.92 -17.46 4.65
N VAL A 55 -9.63 -16.88 3.51
CA VAL A 55 -8.27 -16.69 3.01
C VAL A 55 -7.76 -15.35 3.51
N ILE A 56 -6.49 -15.32 3.92
CA ILE A 56 -5.73 -14.12 4.27
C ILE A 56 -4.58 -14.03 3.30
N ALA A 57 -4.54 -12.98 2.48
CA ALA A 57 -3.47 -12.72 1.53
C ALA A 57 -2.77 -11.41 1.90
N VAL A 58 -1.43 -11.43 1.98
CA VAL A 58 -0.61 -10.23 2.18
C VAL A 58 0.27 -10.02 0.97
N VAL A 59 0.25 -8.79 0.43
CA VAL A 59 1.01 -8.41 -0.75
C VAL A 59 1.95 -7.24 -0.42
N ASP A 60 3.00 -7.06 -1.24
CA ASP A 60 3.84 -5.87 -1.22
C ASP A 60 3.12 -4.63 -1.79
N GLU A 61 3.78 -3.49 -1.82
CA GLU A 61 3.22 -2.24 -2.34
C GLU A 61 2.98 -2.25 -3.86
N GLY A 62 3.59 -3.19 -4.58
CA GLY A 62 3.37 -3.46 -6.01
C GLY A 62 2.22 -4.43 -6.26
N GLY A 63 1.65 -5.02 -5.20
CA GLY A 63 0.57 -6.00 -5.31
C GLY A 63 1.05 -7.44 -5.54
N SER A 64 2.37 -7.71 -5.36
CA SER A 64 2.93 -9.06 -5.46
C SER A 64 2.74 -9.82 -4.16
N LEU A 65 2.35 -11.10 -4.25
CA LEU A 65 2.04 -11.93 -3.10
C LEU A 65 3.31 -12.19 -2.25
N LEU A 66 3.24 -11.90 -0.95
CA LEU A 66 4.25 -12.22 0.04
C LEU A 66 3.85 -13.45 0.87
N LEU A 67 2.58 -13.52 1.27
CA LEU A 67 2.06 -14.60 2.12
C LEU A 67 0.60 -14.86 1.77
N LEU A 68 0.23 -16.13 1.82
CA LEU A 68 -1.17 -16.56 1.73
C LEU A 68 -1.42 -17.66 2.75
N GLU A 69 -2.48 -17.48 3.53
CA GLU A 69 -3.03 -18.50 4.41
C GLU A 69 -4.48 -18.77 4.02
N ARG A 70 -4.83 -20.04 3.93
CA ARG A 70 -6.21 -20.47 3.74
C ARG A 70 -6.62 -21.29 4.93
N LEU A 71 -7.57 -20.79 5.71
CA LEU A 71 -8.11 -21.53 6.85
C LEU A 71 -8.92 -22.73 6.37
N ASP A 72 -9.01 -23.75 7.24
CA ASP A 72 -9.74 -24.96 6.90
C ASP A 72 -11.20 -24.66 6.55
N ASP A 73 -11.77 -25.46 5.68
CA ASP A 73 -13.13 -25.34 5.16
C ASP A 73 -13.46 -24.02 4.40
N THR A 74 -12.45 -23.17 4.13
CA THR A 74 -12.66 -21.99 3.31
C THR A 74 -12.93 -22.39 1.85
N GLN A 75 -13.92 -21.75 1.22
CA GLN A 75 -14.22 -21.98 -0.20
C GLN A 75 -12.99 -21.73 -1.10
N VAL A 76 -12.81 -22.56 -2.12
CA VAL A 76 -11.60 -22.54 -2.97
C VAL A 76 -11.45 -21.21 -3.74
N ALA A 77 -12.56 -20.65 -4.18
CA ALA A 77 -12.57 -19.39 -4.95
C ALA A 77 -11.99 -18.22 -4.16
N SER A 78 -12.08 -18.22 -2.81
CA SER A 78 -11.58 -17.14 -1.95
C SER A 78 -10.08 -16.92 -2.05
N VAL A 79 -9.29 -17.91 -2.52
CA VAL A 79 -7.84 -17.77 -2.72
C VAL A 79 -7.54 -16.61 -3.66
N ASN A 80 -8.07 -16.65 -4.88
CA ASN A 80 -7.83 -15.58 -5.86
C ASN A 80 -8.51 -14.27 -5.47
N VAL A 81 -9.73 -14.35 -4.91
CA VAL A 81 -10.45 -13.15 -4.47
C VAL A 81 -9.69 -12.41 -3.37
N GLY A 82 -9.13 -13.11 -2.39
CA GLY A 82 -8.31 -12.51 -1.32
C GLY A 82 -7.07 -11.81 -1.87
N ILE A 83 -6.36 -12.47 -2.81
CA ILE A 83 -5.19 -11.88 -3.49
C ILE A 83 -5.60 -10.62 -4.26
N ASP A 84 -6.69 -10.66 -5.01
CA ASP A 84 -7.12 -9.53 -5.84
C ASP A 84 -7.62 -8.35 -5.00
N LYS A 85 -8.28 -8.60 -3.86
CA LYS A 85 -8.63 -7.56 -2.88
C LYS A 85 -7.37 -6.91 -2.30
N ALA A 86 -6.36 -7.71 -1.88
CA ALA A 86 -5.09 -7.20 -1.39
C ALA A 86 -4.37 -6.36 -2.45
N ARG A 87 -4.23 -6.91 -3.68
CA ARG A 87 -3.61 -6.20 -4.82
C ARG A 87 -4.30 -4.88 -5.09
N THR A 88 -5.62 -4.86 -5.14
CA THR A 88 -6.39 -3.63 -5.33
C THR A 88 -6.04 -2.59 -4.28
N ALA A 89 -6.02 -2.98 -3.00
CA ALA A 89 -5.72 -2.05 -1.92
C ALA A 89 -4.28 -1.52 -1.98
N ALA A 90 -3.29 -2.35 -2.37
CA ALA A 90 -1.89 -1.96 -2.49
C ALA A 90 -1.67 -0.95 -3.62
N ILE A 91 -2.02 -1.33 -4.86
CA ILE A 91 -1.68 -0.53 -6.05
C ILE A 91 -2.48 0.77 -6.16
N TYR A 92 -3.72 0.78 -5.65
CA TYR A 92 -4.56 1.98 -5.61
C TYR A 92 -4.45 2.75 -4.30
N ARG A 93 -3.70 2.25 -3.32
CA ARG A 93 -3.38 2.88 -2.03
C ARG A 93 -4.63 3.32 -1.25
N ARG A 94 -5.68 2.48 -1.28
CA ARG A 94 -6.96 2.72 -0.58
C ARG A 94 -7.70 1.40 -0.39
N PRO A 95 -8.63 1.30 0.58
CA PRO A 95 -9.45 0.11 0.75
C PRO A 95 -10.18 -0.26 -0.54
N SER A 96 -10.24 -1.56 -0.86
CA SER A 96 -10.92 -2.07 -2.05
C SER A 96 -12.43 -1.77 -2.03
N LYS A 97 -13.01 -1.61 -0.83
CA LYS A 97 -14.38 -1.14 -0.60
C LYS A 97 -14.71 0.15 -1.36
N VAL A 98 -13.75 1.07 -1.51
CA VAL A 98 -13.98 2.34 -2.24
C VAL A 98 -14.46 2.08 -3.68
N PHE A 99 -13.96 1.05 -4.32
CA PHE A 99 -14.36 0.69 -5.68
C PHE A 99 -15.73 0.01 -5.70
N GLU A 100 -16.04 -0.83 -4.70
CA GLU A 100 -17.37 -1.41 -4.53
C GLU A 100 -18.42 -0.32 -4.32
N ASP A 101 -18.14 0.65 -3.45
CA ASP A 101 -19.04 1.78 -3.20
C ASP A 101 -19.23 2.65 -4.46
N GLN A 102 -18.18 2.86 -5.26
CA GLN A 102 -18.30 3.57 -6.54
C GLN A 102 -19.25 2.86 -7.50
N VAL A 103 -19.13 1.53 -7.64
CA VAL A 103 -20.03 0.74 -8.50
C VAL A 103 -21.46 0.80 -7.97
N LYS A 104 -21.68 0.62 -6.67
CA LYS A 104 -23.00 0.74 -6.02
C LYS A 104 -23.64 2.12 -6.25
N ASN A 105 -22.82 3.17 -6.32
CA ASN A 105 -23.26 4.53 -6.56
C ASN A 105 -23.35 4.89 -8.07
N GLY A 106 -23.31 3.89 -8.95
CA GLY A 106 -23.54 4.04 -10.40
C GLY A 106 -22.28 4.31 -11.24
N ARG A 107 -21.08 4.39 -10.63
CA ARG A 107 -19.82 4.52 -11.38
C ARG A 107 -19.33 3.13 -11.85
N VAL A 108 -20.05 2.53 -12.78
CA VAL A 108 -19.71 1.21 -13.34
C VAL A 108 -18.36 1.16 -14.05
N SER A 109 -17.84 2.30 -14.51
CA SER A 109 -16.50 2.42 -15.08
C SER A 109 -15.37 2.04 -14.11
N ALA A 110 -15.64 1.98 -12.80
CA ALA A 110 -14.67 1.46 -11.83
C ALA A 110 -14.33 -0.02 -12.07
N LEU A 111 -15.21 -0.78 -12.73
CA LEU A 111 -14.95 -2.18 -13.12
C LEU A 111 -13.90 -2.32 -14.24
N ALA A 112 -13.62 -1.25 -14.98
CA ALA A 112 -12.61 -1.22 -16.04
C ALA A 112 -11.21 -0.82 -15.54
N LEU A 113 -11.03 -0.57 -14.24
CA LEU A 113 -9.73 -0.23 -13.68
C LEU A 113 -8.81 -1.45 -13.69
N HIS A 114 -7.63 -1.29 -14.30
CA HIS A 114 -6.70 -2.40 -14.46
C HIS A 114 -6.19 -2.90 -13.09
N GLY A 115 -6.28 -4.22 -12.86
CA GLY A 115 -5.79 -4.84 -11.62
C GLY A 115 -6.62 -4.52 -10.37
N ALA A 116 -7.82 -3.92 -10.53
CA ALA A 116 -8.74 -3.68 -9.44
C ALA A 116 -9.91 -4.66 -9.45
N VAL A 117 -10.33 -5.06 -8.25
CA VAL A 117 -11.63 -5.70 -8.03
C VAL A 117 -12.48 -4.79 -7.14
N ALA A 118 -13.75 -4.64 -7.52
CA ALA A 118 -14.71 -3.82 -6.76
C ALA A 118 -15.38 -4.67 -5.67
N LEU A 119 -14.57 -5.20 -4.74
CA LEU A 119 -14.99 -6.08 -3.66
C LEU A 119 -14.37 -5.62 -2.34
N GLN A 120 -15.19 -5.40 -1.32
CA GLN A 120 -14.78 -5.04 0.04
C GLN A 120 -13.97 -6.17 0.69
N GLY A 121 -12.94 -5.82 1.50
CA GLY A 121 -12.10 -6.77 2.25
C GLY A 121 -10.61 -6.66 1.95
N GLY A 122 -10.19 -5.72 1.08
CA GLY A 122 -8.79 -5.36 0.87
C GLY A 122 -8.44 -4.06 1.60
N VAL A 123 -7.38 -4.08 2.44
CA VAL A 123 -6.99 -2.95 3.29
C VAL A 123 -5.50 -2.66 3.11
N PRO A 124 -5.10 -1.40 2.82
CA PRO A 124 -3.68 -1.07 2.71
C PRO A 124 -2.97 -1.15 4.07
N VAL A 125 -1.74 -1.63 4.06
CA VAL A 125 -0.82 -1.61 5.20
C VAL A 125 -0.02 -0.32 5.13
N ILE A 126 -0.19 0.55 6.13
CA ILE A 126 0.41 1.89 6.15
C ILE A 126 1.45 1.95 7.26
N PHE A 127 2.67 2.37 6.91
CA PHE A 127 3.74 2.65 7.85
C PHE A 127 4.34 4.03 7.53
N ASP A 128 4.46 4.90 8.54
CA ASP A 128 5.01 6.25 8.40
C ASP A 128 4.34 7.05 7.25
N GLY A 129 3.00 6.95 7.16
CA GLY A 129 2.17 7.63 6.14
C GLY A 129 2.31 7.07 4.71
N LYS A 130 3.05 5.98 4.52
CA LYS A 130 3.26 5.33 3.22
C LYS A 130 2.63 3.96 3.18
N VAL A 131 2.02 3.60 2.05
CA VAL A 131 1.57 2.23 1.81
C VAL A 131 2.78 1.36 1.51
N ILE A 132 3.03 0.37 2.36
CA ILE A 132 4.14 -0.60 2.26
C ILE A 132 3.69 -1.97 1.78
N GLY A 133 2.40 -2.17 1.64
CA GLY A 133 1.75 -3.40 1.21
C GLY A 133 0.25 -3.34 1.46
N ALA A 134 -0.41 -4.47 1.39
CA ALA A 134 -1.83 -4.59 1.74
C ALA A 134 -2.18 -6.01 2.18
N ILE A 135 -3.28 -6.12 2.90
CA ILE A 135 -3.92 -7.39 3.25
C ILE A 135 -5.28 -7.49 2.55
N GLY A 136 -5.63 -8.68 2.07
CA GLY A 136 -6.94 -9.01 1.54
C GLY A 136 -7.49 -10.24 2.23
N VAL A 137 -8.73 -10.15 2.65
CA VAL A 137 -9.46 -11.25 3.29
C VAL A 137 -10.68 -11.59 2.44
N SER A 138 -10.98 -12.88 2.33
CA SER A 138 -12.12 -13.37 1.56
C SER A 138 -12.63 -14.70 2.11
N GLY A 139 -13.93 -14.82 2.29
CA GLY A 139 -14.56 -16.07 2.72
C GLY A 139 -15.93 -15.87 3.36
N GLU A 140 -16.12 -14.77 4.02
CA GLU A 140 -17.36 -14.43 4.73
C GLU A 140 -18.10 -13.26 4.07
N THR A 141 -18.86 -12.50 4.83
CA THR A 141 -19.50 -11.29 4.32
C THR A 141 -18.44 -10.21 4.03
N PRO A 142 -18.66 -9.31 3.04
CA PRO A 142 -17.71 -8.26 2.71
C PRO A 142 -17.27 -7.41 3.90
N SER A 143 -18.19 -7.11 4.82
CA SER A 143 -17.92 -6.34 6.05
C SER A 143 -17.02 -7.12 7.02
N GLN A 144 -17.29 -8.40 7.22
CA GLN A 144 -16.51 -9.26 8.13
C GLN A 144 -15.10 -9.49 7.56
N ASP A 145 -14.99 -9.71 6.25
CA ASP A 145 -13.71 -9.80 5.55
C ASP A 145 -12.86 -8.53 5.80
N GLU A 146 -13.48 -7.34 5.66
CA GLU A 146 -12.78 -6.06 5.91
C GLU A 146 -12.39 -5.88 7.38
N ASP A 147 -13.25 -6.24 8.33
CA ASP A 147 -12.94 -6.13 9.77
C ASP A 147 -11.75 -7.00 10.17
N ILE A 148 -11.64 -8.21 9.60
CA ILE A 148 -10.51 -9.10 9.80
C ILE A 148 -9.24 -8.51 9.14
N ALA A 149 -9.36 -7.98 7.92
CA ALA A 149 -8.26 -7.34 7.22
C ALA A 149 -7.74 -6.09 7.97
N MET A 150 -8.63 -5.27 8.51
CA MET A 150 -8.29 -4.09 9.31
C MET A 150 -7.50 -4.45 10.57
N ALA A 151 -7.90 -5.53 11.26
CA ALA A 151 -7.17 -6.00 12.43
C ALA A 151 -5.72 -6.37 12.08
N GLY A 152 -5.51 -7.09 10.98
CA GLY A 152 -4.17 -7.41 10.49
C GLY A 152 -3.37 -6.17 10.09
N ALA A 153 -3.96 -5.27 9.30
CA ALA A 153 -3.29 -4.06 8.82
C ALA A 153 -2.83 -3.14 9.98
N ALA A 154 -3.57 -3.09 11.09
CA ALA A 154 -3.26 -2.26 12.26
C ALA A 154 -1.92 -2.63 12.92
N VAL A 155 -1.42 -3.85 12.72
CA VAL A 155 -0.10 -4.31 13.25
C VAL A 155 1.05 -3.43 12.77
N ALA A 156 0.94 -2.81 11.60
CA ALA A 156 1.97 -1.95 11.03
C ALA A 156 2.35 -0.77 11.94
N ALA A 157 1.47 -0.34 12.84
CA ALA A 157 1.75 0.68 13.84
C ALA A 157 2.84 0.25 14.85
N THR A 158 3.13 -1.05 14.96
CA THR A 158 4.15 -1.61 15.85
C THR A 158 5.48 -1.90 15.15
N PHE A 159 5.57 -1.66 13.82
CA PHE A 159 6.77 -1.97 13.07
C PHE A 159 7.89 -0.97 13.37
N THR A 160 9.13 -1.45 13.21
CA THR A 160 10.36 -0.66 13.30
C THR A 160 11.17 -0.85 12.02
N LYS A 161 12.01 0.15 11.71
CA LYS A 161 12.98 0.08 10.60
C LYS A 161 14.22 -0.68 11.04
#